data_1a113727172ad60c8b40c4a2e1c046b7
#
_entry.id   1a113727172ad60c8b40c4a2e1c046b7
#
_cell.length_a   1.000
_cell.length_b   1.000
_cell.length_c   1.000
_cell.angle_alpha   90.00
_cell.angle_beta   90.00
_cell.angle_gamma   90.00
#
_symmetry.space_group_name_H-M   'P 1'
#
loop_
_entity.id
_entity.type
_entity.pdbx_description
1 polymer ?
#
loop_
_entity_poly.entity_id
_entity_poly.type
_entity_poly.pdbx_seq_one_letter_code
_entity_poly.pdbx_strand_id
1 'polypeptide(L)'
;LEVHRPYLTNLRRRSSRLLGPEAERVVALLGDNLWAEIDLNEIPSTHEDTFGALLTDLTWPTITDAEGRQVELTLASYPRYRQSPDRDVRRQAVGAVFGTLHDFRNTFASTLSGQVQLDVDYARARGYRTALEAYLDKDGLDTAVVSNLIDTVNANLGLLHRYVALRGRLMGLDEVHLYDLYVPLSEGVEMEVPFPDARRMILEALAPMGETYQQVLAEGLDPRNGWIDLYPHRDKDSGAFSSSVYGPHPWVFMNYQDTYDDMSTLAHEFGHALHSHLAMQAQPYSSFRYVMFLAEVASTANEMLLSDYLLARTDDEAQRAALLVERLEAIRTTIFRQTMFAEFERTVHGFVEEGTPITADLLEETYRDLVSRYYGPGYTLDEHDGMEWAYIPHFYYKYYVYSYATGLASGIAIADRVRELGEPAAQGFTSMLRGGASAPPLELLRRAGVDLTKPDALEASMRTFEKTLDEVEQLLAE
;
A
#
# COMPACT_ATOMS: atom_id res chain seq x y z
N LEU A 1 -30.05 2.41 -22.04
CA LEU A 1 -29.91 1.28 -21.11
C LEU A 1 -28.63 0.47 -21.34
N GLU A 2 -28.18 0.35 -22.60
CA GLU A 2 -26.98 -0.45 -22.93
C GLU A 2 -25.70 0.13 -22.30
N VAL A 3 -25.57 1.44 -22.31
CA VAL A 3 -24.45 2.19 -21.69
C VAL A 3 -24.37 1.97 -20.18
N HIS A 4 -25.49 1.69 -19.52
CA HIS A 4 -25.55 1.43 -18.07
C HIS A 4 -25.58 -0.05 -17.72
N ARG A 5 -25.40 -0.96 -18.69
CA ARG A 5 -25.46 -2.42 -18.47
C ARG A 5 -24.48 -2.89 -17.39
N PRO A 6 -23.22 -2.46 -17.36
CA PRO A 6 -22.28 -2.87 -16.32
C PRO A 6 -22.77 -2.53 -14.92
N TYR A 7 -23.21 -1.30 -14.71
CA TYR A 7 -23.77 -0.83 -13.45
C TYR A 7 -24.99 -1.68 -13.01
N LEU A 8 -25.94 -1.92 -13.95
CA LEU A 8 -27.12 -2.74 -13.67
C LEU A 8 -26.77 -4.20 -13.40
N THR A 9 -25.73 -4.74 -14.04
CA THR A 9 -25.23 -6.10 -13.79
C THR A 9 -24.66 -6.22 -12.39
N ASN A 10 -23.86 -5.24 -11.94
CA ASN A 10 -23.32 -5.21 -10.60
C ASN A 10 -24.42 -5.07 -9.53
N LEU A 11 -25.40 -4.20 -9.75
CA LEU A 11 -26.57 -4.11 -8.88
C LEU A 11 -27.33 -5.45 -8.74
N ARG A 12 -27.52 -6.15 -9.86
CA ARG A 12 -28.16 -7.48 -9.85
C ARG A 12 -27.35 -8.53 -9.07
N ARG A 13 -26.04 -8.53 -9.24
CA ARG A 13 -25.14 -9.41 -8.50
C ARG A 13 -25.31 -9.17 -6.99
N ARG A 14 -25.20 -7.92 -6.55
CA ARG A 14 -25.35 -7.53 -5.13
C ARG A 14 -26.77 -7.76 -4.60
N SER A 15 -27.81 -7.70 -5.45
CA SER A 15 -29.20 -7.89 -5.03
C SER A 15 -29.48 -9.28 -4.43
N SER A 16 -28.68 -10.29 -4.77
CA SER A 16 -28.78 -11.64 -4.18
C SER A 16 -28.41 -11.69 -2.69
N ARG A 17 -27.73 -10.65 -2.20
CA ARG A 17 -27.28 -10.50 -0.80
C ARG A 17 -28.13 -9.49 0.00
N LEU A 18 -29.15 -8.90 -0.64
CA LEU A 18 -30.09 -8.03 0.06
C LEU A 18 -31.01 -8.87 0.97
N LEU A 19 -31.22 -8.37 2.17
CA LEU A 19 -32.13 -8.95 3.14
C LEU A 19 -33.57 -8.46 2.88
N GLY A 20 -34.53 -9.01 3.60
CA GLY A 20 -35.86 -8.42 3.59
C GLY A 20 -35.88 -7.01 4.20
N PRO A 21 -36.86 -6.14 3.83
CA PRO A 21 -36.84 -4.71 4.20
C PRO A 21 -36.70 -4.44 5.71
N GLU A 22 -37.29 -5.28 6.56
CA GLU A 22 -37.21 -5.15 8.02
C GLU A 22 -35.81 -5.51 8.53
N ALA A 23 -35.20 -6.57 8.00
CA ALA A 23 -33.85 -6.98 8.36
C ALA A 23 -32.81 -5.96 7.85
N GLU A 24 -32.96 -5.44 6.60
CA GLU A 24 -32.15 -4.33 6.10
C GLU A 24 -32.19 -3.11 7.03
N ARG A 25 -33.39 -2.75 7.50
CA ARG A 25 -33.55 -1.65 8.44
C ARG A 25 -32.85 -1.90 9.77
N VAL A 26 -32.87 -3.13 10.28
CA VAL A 26 -32.21 -3.49 11.55
C VAL A 26 -30.69 -3.41 11.39
N VAL A 27 -30.11 -4.02 10.36
CA VAL A 27 -28.65 -4.00 10.16
C VAL A 27 -28.15 -2.59 9.87
N ALA A 28 -28.91 -1.78 9.12
CA ALA A 28 -28.59 -0.38 8.89
C ALA A 28 -28.58 0.46 10.19
N LEU A 29 -29.55 0.21 11.10
CA LEU A 29 -29.60 0.86 12.41
C LEU A 29 -28.44 0.44 13.34
N LEU A 30 -27.87 -0.75 13.11
CA LEU A 30 -26.70 -1.26 13.81
C LEU A 30 -25.37 -0.77 13.19
N GLY A 31 -25.44 0.05 12.14
CA GLY A 31 -24.25 0.62 11.50
C GLY A 31 -23.61 -0.30 10.46
N ASP A 32 -24.39 -1.17 9.80
CA ASP A 32 -23.87 -2.01 8.71
C ASP A 32 -23.32 -1.14 7.57
N ASN A 33 -22.01 -1.18 7.43
CA ASN A 33 -21.26 -0.50 6.38
C ASN A 33 -20.47 -1.50 5.50
N LEU A 34 -20.88 -2.79 5.48
CA LEU A 34 -20.19 -3.88 4.78
C LEU A 34 -19.89 -3.53 3.30
N TRP A 35 -20.80 -2.80 2.66
CA TRP A 35 -20.65 -2.40 1.26
C TRP A 35 -20.27 -0.93 1.07
N ALA A 36 -19.95 -0.21 2.14
CA ALA A 36 -19.41 1.12 2.02
C ALA A 36 -18.04 1.09 1.34
N GLU A 37 -17.76 2.08 0.52
CA GLU A 37 -16.42 2.27 -0.05
C GLU A 37 -15.53 2.87 1.03
N ILE A 38 -14.26 2.44 1.06
CA ILE A 38 -13.26 3.07 1.93
C ILE A 38 -12.89 4.38 1.28
N ASP A 39 -13.40 5.48 1.84
CA ASP A 39 -13.04 6.83 1.44
C ASP A 39 -13.07 7.76 2.67
N LEU A 40 -12.69 9.01 2.47
CA LEU A 40 -12.66 10.04 3.52
C LEU A 40 -14.04 10.37 4.10
N ASN A 41 -15.12 9.88 3.48
CA ASN A 41 -16.51 10.09 3.92
C ASN A 41 -17.10 8.84 4.61
N GLU A 42 -16.31 7.80 4.79
CA GLU A 42 -16.76 6.62 5.54
C GLU A 42 -17.01 7.00 7.00
N ILE A 43 -18.14 6.55 7.52
CA ILE A 43 -18.45 6.72 8.95
C ILE A 43 -17.72 5.59 9.70
N PRO A 44 -16.75 5.92 10.57
CA PRO A 44 -16.02 4.91 11.32
C PRO A 44 -16.94 4.16 12.27
N SER A 45 -16.59 2.92 12.60
CA SER A 45 -17.28 2.19 13.65
C SER A 45 -16.97 2.78 15.03
N THR A 46 -17.80 2.49 16.02
CA THR A 46 -17.52 2.89 17.42
C THR A 46 -16.19 2.30 17.92
N HIS A 47 -15.79 1.12 17.41
CA HIS A 47 -14.52 0.49 17.76
C HIS A 47 -13.33 1.22 17.18
N GLU A 48 -13.43 1.67 15.92
CA GLU A 48 -12.43 2.48 15.24
C GLU A 48 -12.30 3.86 15.91
N ASP A 49 -13.41 4.53 16.20
CA ASP A 49 -13.42 5.80 16.95
C ASP A 49 -12.74 5.64 18.32
N THR A 50 -13.04 4.55 19.04
CA THR A 50 -12.44 4.28 20.35
C THR A 50 -10.94 4.01 20.23
N PHE A 51 -10.52 3.29 19.20
CA PHE A 51 -9.11 3.06 18.89
C PHE A 51 -8.37 4.39 18.62
N GLY A 52 -8.92 5.27 17.77
CA GLY A 52 -8.34 6.57 17.46
C GLY A 52 -8.28 7.50 18.69
N ALA A 53 -9.35 7.51 19.50
CA ALA A 53 -9.38 8.27 20.75
C ALA A 53 -8.32 7.75 21.76
N LEU A 54 -8.18 6.43 21.91
CA LEU A 54 -7.15 5.85 22.77
C LEU A 54 -5.76 6.28 22.34
N LEU A 55 -5.41 6.17 21.04
CA LEU A 55 -4.10 6.61 20.54
C LEU A 55 -3.83 8.10 20.79
N THR A 56 -4.89 8.93 20.76
CA THR A 56 -4.79 10.37 21.04
C THR A 56 -4.57 10.67 22.52
N ASP A 57 -5.21 9.90 23.40
CA ASP A 57 -5.15 10.10 24.86
C ASP A 57 -3.89 9.49 25.50
N LEU A 58 -3.14 8.64 24.77
CA LEU A 58 -1.91 8.06 25.29
C LEU A 58 -0.85 9.12 25.56
N THR A 59 -0.20 9.00 26.71
CA THR A 59 1.01 9.76 27.03
C THR A 59 2.23 8.95 26.60
N TRP A 60 2.94 9.49 25.63
CA TRP A 60 4.13 8.83 25.08
C TRP A 60 5.38 9.17 25.92
N PRO A 61 6.30 8.22 26.11
CA PRO A 61 7.51 8.44 26.87
C PRO A 61 8.45 9.46 26.24
N THR A 62 9.29 10.04 27.06
CA THR A 62 10.41 10.88 26.62
C THR A 62 11.61 9.99 26.29
N ILE A 63 12.29 10.30 25.18
CA ILE A 63 13.56 9.66 24.79
C ILE A 63 14.68 10.69 24.76
N THR A 64 15.92 10.22 24.70
CA THR A 64 17.09 11.08 24.48
C THR A 64 17.47 11.04 23.01
N ASP A 65 17.46 12.20 22.33
CA ASP A 65 17.85 12.30 20.92
C ASP A 65 19.38 12.25 20.72
N ALA A 66 19.83 12.27 19.46
CA ALA A 66 21.25 12.21 19.10
C ALA A 66 22.06 13.39 19.64
N GLU A 67 21.44 14.53 19.91
CA GLU A 67 22.04 15.71 20.51
C GLU A 67 22.00 15.71 22.04
N GLY A 68 21.51 14.64 22.66
CA GLY A 68 21.41 14.50 24.12
C GLY A 68 20.21 15.25 24.74
N ARG A 69 19.25 15.72 23.95
CA ARG A 69 18.06 16.43 24.42
C ARG A 69 16.96 15.44 24.79
N GLN A 70 16.21 15.78 25.83
CA GLN A 70 15.00 15.04 26.19
C GLN A 70 13.86 15.49 25.27
N VAL A 71 13.27 14.55 24.51
CA VAL A 71 12.18 14.81 23.58
C VAL A 71 11.01 13.89 23.86
N GLU A 72 9.83 14.46 23.98
CA GLU A 72 8.58 13.70 24.10
C GLU A 72 8.25 13.06 22.75
N LEU A 73 8.00 11.75 22.73
CA LEU A 73 7.56 11.06 21.53
C LEU A 73 6.09 11.36 21.25
N THR A 74 5.73 11.26 20.00
CA THR A 74 4.35 11.16 19.50
C THR A 74 4.35 10.18 18.33
N LEU A 75 3.21 9.62 17.95
CA LEU A 75 3.12 8.78 16.74
C LEU A 75 3.54 9.55 15.48
N ALA A 76 3.30 10.86 15.43
CA ALA A 76 3.72 11.71 14.31
C ALA A 76 5.25 11.90 14.25
N SER A 77 5.93 11.97 15.41
CA SER A 77 7.39 12.10 15.46
C SER A 77 8.14 10.76 15.43
N TYR A 78 7.46 9.67 15.76
CA TYR A 78 8.05 8.32 15.81
C TYR A 78 8.79 7.89 14.53
N PRO A 79 8.25 8.10 13.31
CA PRO A 79 8.98 7.75 12.09
C PRO A 79 10.35 8.42 11.98
N ARG A 80 10.47 9.69 12.38
CA ARG A 80 11.74 10.42 12.39
C ARG A 80 12.76 9.76 13.32
N TYR A 81 12.37 9.42 14.55
CA TYR A 81 13.29 8.83 15.52
C TYR A 81 13.61 7.37 15.22
N ARG A 82 12.67 6.63 14.65
CA ARG A 82 12.90 5.26 14.15
C ARG A 82 13.88 5.21 12.97
N GLN A 83 14.03 6.30 12.24
CA GLN A 83 14.97 6.44 11.12
C GLN A 83 16.27 7.15 11.50
N SER A 84 16.47 7.49 12.77
CA SER A 84 17.69 8.15 13.23
C SER A 84 18.95 7.36 12.83
N PRO A 85 20.04 8.01 12.38
CA PRO A 85 21.32 7.33 12.17
C PRO A 85 21.88 6.73 13.49
N ASP A 86 21.57 7.32 14.64
CA ASP A 86 21.94 6.81 15.94
C ASP A 86 21.07 5.60 16.34
N ARG A 87 21.71 4.42 16.47
CA ARG A 87 21.03 3.16 16.80
C ARG A 87 20.35 3.17 18.18
N ASP A 88 20.96 3.85 19.16
CA ASP A 88 20.38 3.92 20.51
C ASP A 88 19.13 4.78 20.54
N VAL A 89 19.06 5.83 19.73
CA VAL A 89 17.83 6.63 19.53
C VAL A 89 16.73 5.77 18.90
N ARG A 90 17.05 5.01 17.85
CA ARG A 90 16.08 4.11 17.20
C ARG A 90 15.53 3.08 18.20
N ARG A 91 16.42 2.43 18.95
CA ARG A 91 16.04 1.43 19.97
C ARG A 91 15.14 2.03 21.05
N GLN A 92 15.49 3.23 21.56
CA GLN A 92 14.66 3.93 22.53
C GLN A 92 13.27 4.26 21.94
N ALA A 93 13.21 4.76 20.70
CA ALA A 93 11.96 5.15 20.07
C ALA A 93 11.01 3.95 19.87
N VAL A 94 11.52 2.83 19.34
CA VAL A 94 10.73 1.60 19.15
C VAL A 94 10.30 1.01 20.49
N GLY A 95 11.24 0.88 21.45
CA GLY A 95 10.93 0.34 22.76
C GLY A 95 9.91 1.18 23.53
N ALA A 96 10.00 2.51 23.46
CA ALA A 96 9.07 3.41 24.10
C ALA A 96 7.65 3.31 23.49
N VAL A 97 7.53 3.29 22.17
CA VAL A 97 6.22 3.16 21.51
C VAL A 97 5.61 1.80 21.80
N PHE A 98 6.33 0.71 21.58
CA PHE A 98 5.77 -0.64 21.73
C PHE A 98 5.53 -1.00 23.21
N GLY A 99 6.37 -0.53 24.13
CA GLY A 99 6.11 -0.67 25.57
C GLY A 99 4.83 0.05 25.99
N THR A 100 4.60 1.27 25.51
CA THR A 100 3.34 2.01 25.78
C THR A 100 2.12 1.28 25.20
N LEU A 101 2.21 0.77 23.97
CA LEU A 101 1.13 -0.02 23.38
C LEU A 101 0.85 -1.29 24.17
N HIS A 102 1.89 -1.97 24.67
CA HIS A 102 1.76 -3.17 25.49
C HIS A 102 1.06 -2.89 26.83
N ASP A 103 1.32 -1.75 27.47
CA ASP A 103 0.63 -1.36 28.70
C ASP A 103 -0.89 -1.24 28.53
N PHE A 104 -1.35 -0.93 27.32
CA PHE A 104 -2.77 -0.79 26.95
C PHE A 104 -3.29 -1.95 26.07
N ARG A 105 -2.55 -3.04 25.93
CA ARG A 105 -2.84 -4.15 25.03
C ARG A 105 -4.25 -4.73 25.15
N ASN A 106 -4.81 -4.80 26.37
CA ASN A 106 -6.16 -5.31 26.58
C ASN A 106 -7.23 -4.38 25.99
N THR A 107 -7.01 -3.07 26.04
CA THR A 107 -7.94 -2.10 25.44
C THR A 107 -7.86 -2.16 23.91
N PHE A 108 -6.65 -2.19 23.33
CA PHE A 108 -6.47 -2.38 21.90
C PHE A 108 -7.05 -3.71 21.41
N ALA A 109 -6.84 -4.80 22.14
CA ALA A 109 -7.43 -6.10 21.79
C ALA A 109 -8.96 -6.07 21.85
N SER A 110 -9.55 -5.35 22.82
CA SER A 110 -11.01 -5.22 22.92
C SER A 110 -11.60 -4.44 21.75
N THR A 111 -10.95 -3.34 21.30
CA THR A 111 -11.43 -2.57 20.16
C THR A 111 -11.30 -3.37 18.87
N LEU A 112 -10.16 -4.00 18.61
CA LEU A 112 -9.95 -4.83 17.42
C LEU A 112 -10.89 -6.05 17.40
N SER A 113 -11.03 -6.74 18.54
CA SER A 113 -11.96 -7.88 18.68
C SER A 113 -13.41 -7.47 18.38
N GLY A 114 -13.82 -6.29 18.86
CA GLY A 114 -15.15 -5.75 18.58
C GLY A 114 -15.36 -5.45 17.10
N GLN A 115 -14.37 -4.86 16.43
CA GLN A 115 -14.42 -4.60 14.98
C GLN A 115 -14.53 -5.90 14.20
N VAL A 116 -13.65 -6.87 14.45
CA VAL A 116 -13.64 -8.16 13.75
C VAL A 116 -14.96 -8.92 13.97
N GLN A 117 -15.51 -8.88 15.20
CA GLN A 117 -16.80 -9.48 15.47
C GLN A 117 -17.92 -8.83 14.64
N LEU A 118 -17.91 -7.51 14.52
CA LEU A 118 -18.88 -6.75 13.73
C LEU A 118 -18.82 -7.16 12.24
N ASP A 119 -17.61 -7.24 11.70
CA ASP A 119 -17.36 -7.64 10.31
C ASP A 119 -17.89 -9.05 10.02
N VAL A 120 -17.60 -10.00 10.91
CA VAL A 120 -18.07 -11.39 10.80
C VAL A 120 -19.59 -11.47 10.93
N ASP A 121 -20.19 -10.70 11.86
CA ASP A 121 -21.63 -10.73 12.08
C ASP A 121 -22.40 -10.14 10.89
N TYR A 122 -21.94 -9.04 10.28
CA TYR A 122 -22.54 -8.50 9.05
C TYR A 122 -22.38 -9.45 7.86
N ALA A 123 -21.19 -10.06 7.71
CA ALA A 123 -20.97 -11.06 6.68
C ALA A 123 -21.97 -12.25 6.82
N ARG A 124 -22.11 -12.79 8.02
CA ARG A 124 -23.06 -13.87 8.34
C ARG A 124 -24.51 -13.45 8.13
N ALA A 125 -24.89 -12.24 8.56
CA ALA A 125 -26.25 -11.72 8.38
C ALA A 125 -26.64 -11.67 6.89
N ARG A 126 -25.68 -11.36 5.99
CA ARG A 126 -25.87 -11.32 4.53
C ARG A 126 -25.61 -12.66 3.84
N GLY A 127 -25.36 -13.74 4.59
CA GLY A 127 -25.20 -15.10 4.08
C GLY A 127 -23.86 -15.36 3.38
N TYR A 128 -22.81 -14.60 3.72
CA TYR A 128 -21.45 -14.94 3.34
C TYR A 128 -20.84 -15.97 4.29
N ARG A 129 -19.87 -16.74 3.81
CA ARG A 129 -19.18 -17.76 4.61
C ARG A 129 -18.11 -17.14 5.52
N THR A 130 -17.44 -16.09 5.05
CA THR A 130 -16.36 -15.40 5.73
C THR A 130 -16.49 -13.89 5.54
N ALA A 131 -15.91 -13.10 6.43
CA ALA A 131 -15.80 -11.66 6.28
C ALA A 131 -14.99 -11.29 5.02
N LEU A 132 -13.90 -12.02 4.74
CA LEU A 132 -13.10 -11.83 3.52
C LEU A 132 -13.97 -12.00 2.25
N GLU A 133 -14.81 -13.04 2.18
CA GLU A 133 -15.73 -13.22 1.03
C GLU A 133 -16.65 -12.02 0.86
N ALA A 134 -17.18 -11.49 1.96
CA ALA A 134 -18.11 -10.38 1.94
C ALA A 134 -17.46 -9.08 1.44
N TYR A 135 -16.28 -8.77 1.92
CA TYR A 135 -15.56 -7.55 1.52
C TYR A 135 -15.03 -7.59 0.10
N LEU A 136 -14.56 -8.74 -0.35
CA LEU A 136 -14.11 -8.91 -1.74
C LEU A 136 -15.29 -8.93 -2.73
N ASP A 137 -16.43 -9.52 -2.33
CA ASP A 137 -17.63 -9.51 -3.17
C ASP A 137 -18.17 -8.09 -3.40
N LYS A 138 -17.96 -7.15 -2.48
CA LYS A 138 -18.27 -5.72 -2.69
C LYS A 138 -17.77 -5.24 -4.05
N ASP A 139 -16.53 -5.55 -4.36
CA ASP A 139 -15.84 -5.14 -5.59
C ASP A 139 -15.90 -6.20 -6.71
N GLY A 140 -16.56 -7.34 -6.47
CA GLY A 140 -16.63 -8.44 -7.42
C GLY A 140 -15.31 -9.20 -7.58
N LEU A 141 -14.55 -9.29 -6.50
CA LEU A 141 -13.27 -10.00 -6.44
C LEU A 141 -13.43 -11.42 -5.90
N ASP A 142 -12.53 -12.31 -6.33
CA ASP A 142 -12.43 -13.67 -5.81
C ASP A 142 -11.46 -13.70 -4.62
N THR A 143 -11.78 -14.46 -3.57
CA THR A 143 -10.89 -14.68 -2.41
C THR A 143 -9.55 -15.32 -2.78
N ALA A 144 -9.47 -15.97 -3.94
CA ALA A 144 -8.23 -16.50 -4.49
C ALA A 144 -7.15 -15.42 -4.67
N VAL A 145 -7.52 -14.15 -4.86
CA VAL A 145 -6.56 -13.04 -4.94
C VAL A 145 -5.72 -12.92 -3.68
N VAL A 146 -6.38 -12.91 -2.51
CA VAL A 146 -5.70 -12.78 -1.21
C VAL A 146 -4.96 -14.07 -0.84
N SER A 147 -5.57 -15.24 -1.11
CA SER A 147 -4.91 -16.52 -0.85
C SER A 147 -3.64 -16.67 -1.69
N ASN A 148 -3.71 -16.38 -2.99
CA ASN A 148 -2.55 -16.44 -3.88
C ASN A 148 -1.45 -15.44 -3.48
N LEU A 149 -1.83 -14.22 -3.04
CA LEU A 149 -0.87 -13.25 -2.50
C LEU A 149 -0.09 -13.83 -1.32
N ILE A 150 -0.81 -14.30 -0.30
CA ILE A 150 -0.19 -14.82 0.92
C ILE A 150 0.66 -16.06 0.61
N ASP A 151 0.15 -17.00 -0.18
CA ASP A 151 0.86 -18.24 -0.50
C ASP A 151 2.13 -17.97 -1.30
N THR A 152 2.08 -17.07 -2.30
CA THR A 152 3.25 -16.75 -3.14
C THR A 152 4.31 -16.01 -2.34
N VAL A 153 3.93 -15.02 -1.50
CA VAL A 153 4.90 -14.29 -0.67
C VAL A 153 5.52 -15.23 0.36
N ASN A 154 4.73 -16.08 1.02
CA ASN A 154 5.26 -17.05 1.99
C ASN A 154 6.24 -18.06 1.35
N ALA A 155 5.99 -18.48 0.10
CA ALA A 155 6.91 -19.34 -0.63
C ALA A 155 8.26 -18.67 -0.96
N ASN A 156 8.31 -17.33 -0.93
CA ASN A 156 9.48 -16.52 -1.28
C ASN A 156 10.10 -15.75 -0.10
N LEU A 157 9.74 -16.07 1.15
CA LEU A 157 10.30 -15.39 2.34
C LEU A 157 11.83 -15.49 2.44
N GLY A 158 12.44 -16.52 1.84
CA GLY A 158 13.89 -16.63 1.75
C GLY A 158 14.59 -15.41 1.14
N LEU A 159 13.90 -14.67 0.23
CA LEU A 159 14.41 -13.44 -0.34
C LEU A 159 14.41 -12.30 0.69
N LEU A 160 13.36 -12.19 1.49
CA LEU A 160 13.29 -11.22 2.58
C LEU A 160 14.34 -11.54 3.66
N HIS A 161 14.54 -12.83 4.01
CA HIS A 161 15.59 -13.24 4.95
C HIS A 161 16.98 -12.85 4.43
N ARG A 162 17.24 -13.04 3.13
CA ARG A 162 18.49 -12.60 2.50
C ARG A 162 18.67 -11.10 2.58
N TYR A 163 17.60 -10.32 2.37
CA TYR A 163 17.62 -8.86 2.50
C TYR A 163 17.92 -8.41 3.94
N VAL A 164 17.32 -9.04 4.95
CA VAL A 164 17.60 -8.76 6.37
C VAL A 164 19.07 -9.02 6.69
N ALA A 165 19.61 -10.14 6.20
CA ALA A 165 21.04 -10.46 6.36
C ALA A 165 21.95 -9.44 5.64
N LEU A 166 21.55 -8.97 4.45
CA LEU A 166 22.25 -7.91 3.72
C LEU A 166 22.28 -6.62 4.54
N ARG A 167 21.14 -6.18 5.09
CA ARG A 167 21.08 -5.00 5.99
C ARG A 167 22.05 -5.13 7.15
N GLY A 168 22.06 -6.27 7.84
CA GLY A 168 22.99 -6.52 8.94
C GLY A 168 24.46 -6.33 8.52
N ARG A 169 24.86 -6.89 7.36
CA ARG A 169 26.22 -6.74 6.83
C ARG A 169 26.55 -5.28 6.50
N LEU A 170 25.64 -4.56 5.83
CA LEU A 170 25.84 -3.16 5.44
C LEU A 170 25.95 -2.21 6.62
N MET A 171 25.18 -2.49 7.67
CA MET A 171 25.19 -1.70 8.91
C MET A 171 26.26 -2.16 9.91
N GLY A 172 27.01 -3.23 9.62
CA GLY A 172 28.00 -3.80 10.54
C GLY A 172 27.41 -4.35 11.82
N LEU A 173 26.21 -4.94 11.76
CA LEU A 173 25.46 -5.45 12.91
C LEU A 173 25.57 -6.98 12.98
N ASP A 174 25.79 -7.51 14.18
CA ASP A 174 25.70 -8.95 14.46
C ASP A 174 24.25 -9.43 14.54
N GLU A 175 23.34 -8.55 14.99
CA GLU A 175 21.90 -8.81 15.16
C GLU A 175 21.09 -7.65 14.60
N VAL A 176 20.07 -7.99 13.79
CA VAL A 176 19.13 -7.02 13.21
C VAL A 176 17.82 -7.06 13.99
N HIS A 177 17.36 -5.92 14.44
CA HIS A 177 16.11 -5.74 15.17
C HIS A 177 15.13 -4.87 14.38
N LEU A 178 13.89 -4.75 14.85
CA LEU A 178 12.87 -3.92 14.22
C LEU A 178 13.35 -2.47 13.98
N TYR A 179 14.04 -1.91 14.97
CA TYR A 179 14.59 -0.56 14.88
C TYR A 179 15.75 -0.40 13.87
N ASP A 180 16.25 -1.49 13.30
CA ASP A 180 17.28 -1.47 12.25
C ASP A 180 16.67 -1.59 10.84
N LEU A 181 15.36 -1.88 10.71
CA LEU A 181 14.71 -2.13 9.42
C LEU A 181 14.30 -0.86 8.66
N TYR A 182 14.28 0.30 9.31
CA TYR A 182 13.72 1.53 8.72
C TYR A 182 14.74 2.66 8.53
N VAL A 183 15.93 2.51 9.07
CA VAL A 183 17.00 3.47 8.82
C VAL A 183 17.47 3.35 7.35
N PRO A 184 17.65 4.46 6.63
CA PRO A 184 18.20 4.41 5.28
C PRO A 184 19.56 3.69 5.26
N LEU A 185 19.78 2.82 4.27
CA LEU A 185 21.05 2.10 4.09
C LEU A 185 22.10 2.91 3.33
N SER A 186 21.68 3.92 2.61
CA SER A 186 22.58 4.88 1.93
C SER A 186 22.63 6.17 2.72
N GLU A 187 23.84 6.66 3.05
CA GLU A 187 24.01 8.02 3.49
C GLU A 187 23.74 8.92 2.27
N GLY A 188 22.48 9.38 2.18
CA GLY A 188 21.98 10.48 1.36
C GLY A 188 22.72 10.74 0.04
N VAL A 189 22.50 9.91 -0.98
CA VAL A 189 22.69 10.42 -2.34
C VAL A 189 21.50 11.34 -2.62
N GLU A 190 21.62 12.58 -2.20
CA GLU A 190 20.65 13.62 -2.51
C GLU A 190 20.70 13.89 -4.02
N MET A 191 19.72 13.36 -4.74
CA MET A 191 19.48 13.75 -6.12
C MET A 191 18.60 15.01 -6.10
N GLU A 192 19.20 16.19 -6.39
CA GLU A 192 18.43 17.40 -6.63
C GLU A 192 17.76 17.31 -8.00
N VAL A 193 16.43 17.36 -8.03
CA VAL A 193 15.62 17.20 -9.24
C VAL A 193 14.63 18.36 -9.34
N PRO A 194 15.04 19.52 -9.89
CA PRO A 194 14.13 20.64 -10.14
C PRO A 194 12.93 20.20 -11.01
N PHE A 195 11.76 20.75 -10.74
CA PHE A 195 10.52 20.35 -11.43
C PHE A 195 10.62 20.30 -12.97
N PRO A 196 11.30 21.25 -13.69
CA PRO A 196 11.45 21.14 -15.13
C PRO A 196 12.21 19.87 -15.58
N ASP A 197 13.19 19.43 -14.79
CA ASP A 197 13.92 18.19 -15.04
C ASP A 197 13.08 16.95 -14.69
N ALA A 198 12.38 16.97 -13.57
CA ALA A 198 11.43 15.92 -13.19
C ALA A 198 10.40 15.71 -14.29
N ARG A 199 9.79 16.80 -14.77
CA ARG A 199 8.82 16.76 -15.89
C ARG A 199 9.42 16.10 -17.13
N ARG A 200 10.64 16.47 -17.51
CA ARG A 200 11.33 15.88 -18.66
C ARG A 200 11.59 14.39 -18.45
N MET A 201 12.17 14.02 -17.28
CA MET A 201 12.49 12.63 -16.96
C MET A 201 11.24 11.74 -16.92
N ILE A 202 10.15 12.19 -16.31
CA ILE A 202 8.88 11.46 -16.26
C ILE A 202 8.32 11.25 -17.68
N LEU A 203 8.33 12.27 -18.53
CA LEU A 203 7.88 12.13 -19.91
C LEU A 203 8.73 11.15 -20.72
N GLU A 204 10.07 11.17 -20.53
CA GLU A 204 10.96 10.22 -21.19
C GLU A 204 10.81 8.80 -20.63
N ALA A 205 10.68 8.65 -19.32
CA ALA A 205 10.51 7.36 -18.64
C ALA A 205 9.20 6.65 -19.06
N LEU A 206 8.13 7.41 -19.21
CA LEU A 206 6.81 6.89 -19.56
C LEU A 206 6.53 6.89 -21.07
N ALA A 207 7.53 7.22 -21.90
CA ALA A 207 7.39 7.16 -23.37
C ALA A 207 6.92 5.79 -23.88
N PRO A 208 7.33 4.64 -23.32
CA PRO A 208 6.86 3.33 -23.74
C PRO A 208 5.35 3.09 -23.57
N MET A 209 4.65 3.91 -22.77
CA MET A 209 3.19 3.83 -22.56
C MET A 209 2.35 4.24 -23.78
N GLY A 210 2.98 4.73 -24.85
CA GLY A 210 2.34 5.06 -26.12
C GLY A 210 1.77 6.46 -26.19
N GLU A 211 1.37 6.86 -27.41
CA GLU A 211 1.04 8.24 -27.77
C GLU A 211 -0.11 8.82 -26.93
N THR A 212 -1.21 8.07 -26.76
CA THR A 212 -2.38 8.54 -25.99
C THR A 212 -2.01 8.87 -24.54
N TYR A 213 -1.22 8.01 -23.91
CA TYR A 213 -0.77 8.22 -22.53
C TYR A 213 0.14 9.45 -22.44
N GLN A 214 1.08 9.57 -23.37
CA GLN A 214 2.04 10.67 -23.45
C GLN A 214 1.37 12.03 -23.67
N GLN A 215 0.35 12.11 -24.51
CA GLN A 215 -0.38 13.35 -24.77
C GLN A 215 -1.06 13.87 -23.50
N VAL A 216 -1.77 13.00 -22.77
CA VAL A 216 -2.46 13.38 -21.54
C VAL A 216 -1.45 13.71 -20.42
N LEU A 217 -0.38 12.92 -20.30
CA LEU A 217 0.68 13.18 -19.34
C LEU A 217 1.36 14.54 -19.59
N ALA A 218 1.70 14.84 -20.82
CA ALA A 218 2.33 16.11 -21.20
C ALA A 218 1.41 17.32 -20.95
N GLU A 219 0.11 17.16 -21.18
CA GLU A 219 -0.90 18.16 -20.88
C GLU A 219 -1.00 18.39 -19.36
N GLY A 220 -1.11 17.32 -18.58
CA GLY A 220 -1.25 17.40 -17.14
C GLY A 220 0.00 17.95 -16.44
N LEU A 221 1.19 17.57 -16.89
CA LEU A 221 2.47 18.06 -16.37
C LEU A 221 2.83 19.49 -16.80
N ASP A 222 2.03 20.14 -17.63
CA ASP A 222 2.23 21.55 -17.95
C ASP A 222 1.53 22.43 -16.91
N PRO A 223 2.27 23.17 -16.07
CA PRO A 223 1.67 23.95 -14.97
C PRO A 223 0.66 25.00 -15.44
N ARG A 224 0.73 25.42 -16.72
CA ARG A 224 -0.20 26.39 -17.32
C ARG A 224 -1.62 25.84 -17.48
N ASN A 225 -1.77 24.53 -17.48
CA ASN A 225 -3.06 23.85 -17.65
C ASN A 225 -3.83 23.65 -16.33
N GLY A 226 -3.20 23.95 -15.18
CA GLY A 226 -3.86 24.00 -13.89
C GLY A 226 -4.20 22.64 -13.27
N TRP A 227 -3.54 21.55 -13.71
CA TRP A 227 -3.75 20.24 -13.11
C TRP A 227 -3.00 20.08 -11.78
N ILE A 228 -1.89 20.83 -11.56
CA ILE A 228 -0.99 20.62 -10.44
C ILE A 228 -1.00 21.85 -9.52
N ASP A 229 -1.20 21.60 -8.24
CA ASP A 229 -0.82 22.50 -7.14
C ASP A 229 0.51 22.00 -6.57
N LEU A 230 1.63 22.60 -7.02
CA LEU A 230 2.95 21.99 -6.99
C LEU A 230 3.71 22.23 -5.68
N TYR A 231 3.82 23.50 -5.24
CA TYR A 231 4.76 23.88 -4.18
C TYR A 231 4.14 23.97 -2.80
N PRO A 232 4.89 23.71 -1.72
CA PRO A 232 4.41 23.89 -0.36
C PRO A 232 4.19 25.39 -0.05
N HIS A 233 3.21 25.67 0.79
CA HIS A 233 3.00 26.99 1.39
C HIS A 233 2.38 26.85 2.78
N ARG A 234 2.35 27.97 3.56
CA ARG A 234 2.03 27.98 4.99
C ARG A 234 0.71 27.28 5.37
N ASP A 235 -0.32 27.45 4.53
CA ASP A 235 -1.68 27.01 4.84
C ASP A 235 -2.04 25.72 4.06
N LYS A 236 -1.04 25.03 3.49
CA LYS A 236 -1.19 23.82 2.72
C LYS A 236 -0.95 22.58 3.58
N ASP A 237 -1.82 21.58 3.47
CA ASP A 237 -1.65 20.30 4.14
C ASP A 237 -0.41 19.57 3.62
N SER A 238 0.13 18.66 4.41
CA SER A 238 1.26 17.82 4.03
C SER A 238 0.82 16.67 3.11
N GLY A 239 1.80 16.04 2.44
CA GLY A 239 1.58 14.88 1.58
C GLY A 239 1.31 15.25 0.11
N ALA A 240 0.82 14.26 -0.65
CA ALA A 240 0.42 14.40 -2.03
C ALA A 240 -0.81 13.52 -2.31
N PHE A 241 -1.65 13.91 -3.26
CA PHE A 241 -2.78 13.10 -3.72
C PHE A 241 -3.29 13.57 -5.08
N SER A 242 -3.96 12.68 -5.78
CA SER A 242 -4.77 13.01 -6.96
C SER A 242 -6.25 12.96 -6.63
N SER A 243 -7.00 13.95 -7.09
CA SER A 243 -8.45 14.03 -6.93
C SER A 243 -9.13 14.28 -8.26
N SER A 244 -10.34 13.72 -8.43
CA SER A 244 -11.10 13.86 -9.67
C SER A 244 -12.60 13.90 -9.43
N VAL A 245 -13.28 14.68 -10.27
CA VAL A 245 -14.74 14.66 -10.40
C VAL A 245 -15.09 14.46 -11.87
N TYR A 246 -16.24 13.85 -12.15
CA TYR A 246 -16.63 13.55 -13.53
C TYR A 246 -16.79 14.81 -14.36
N GLY A 247 -16.07 14.87 -15.45
CA GLY A 247 -16.16 15.90 -16.49
C GLY A 247 -14.89 16.74 -16.64
N PRO A 248 -14.42 17.50 -15.63
CA PRO A 248 -13.18 18.25 -15.74
C PRO A 248 -11.94 17.33 -15.64
N HIS A 249 -10.74 17.93 -15.85
CA HIS A 249 -9.48 17.22 -15.63
C HIS A 249 -9.29 16.89 -14.14
N PRO A 250 -8.48 15.87 -13.80
CA PRO A 250 -8.05 15.63 -12.44
C PRO A 250 -7.16 16.75 -11.90
N TRP A 251 -7.01 16.81 -10.58
CA TRP A 251 -6.08 17.70 -9.88
C TRP A 251 -5.08 16.88 -9.10
N VAL A 252 -3.83 17.31 -9.15
CA VAL A 252 -2.71 16.72 -8.41
C VAL A 252 -2.21 17.73 -7.39
N PHE A 253 -2.29 17.35 -6.12
CA PHE A 253 -1.77 18.12 -4.99
C PHE A 253 -0.39 17.58 -4.64
N MET A 254 0.60 18.48 -4.55
CA MET A 254 1.99 18.15 -4.25
C MET A 254 2.57 19.11 -3.21
N ASN A 255 3.67 18.74 -2.59
CA ASN A 255 4.55 19.61 -1.80
C ASN A 255 5.98 19.46 -2.29
N TYR A 256 6.19 19.74 -3.57
CA TYR A 256 7.44 19.49 -4.30
C TYR A 256 8.61 20.32 -3.78
N GLN A 257 9.73 19.69 -3.45
CA GLN A 257 10.94 20.28 -2.84
C GLN A 257 12.23 19.88 -3.57
N ASP A 258 12.12 19.59 -4.85
CA ASP A 258 13.24 19.28 -5.76
C ASP A 258 14.04 18.01 -5.38
N THR A 259 13.38 17.02 -4.75
CA THR A 259 13.99 15.72 -4.41
C THR A 259 13.63 14.61 -5.39
N TYR A 260 14.39 13.50 -5.33
CA TYR A 260 14.01 12.26 -6.03
C TYR A 260 12.64 11.74 -5.60
N ASP A 261 12.37 11.75 -4.28
CA ASP A 261 11.09 11.28 -3.73
C ASP A 261 9.91 12.10 -4.26
N ASP A 262 10.08 13.41 -4.39
CA ASP A 262 9.05 14.27 -4.96
C ASP A 262 8.80 13.95 -6.44
N MET A 263 9.86 13.65 -7.21
CA MET A 263 9.71 13.24 -8.61
C MET A 263 9.00 11.90 -8.73
N SER A 264 9.34 10.93 -7.88
CA SER A 264 8.68 9.63 -7.83
C SER A 264 7.21 9.76 -7.44
N THR A 265 6.93 10.55 -6.40
CA THR A 265 5.58 10.88 -5.96
C THR A 265 4.78 11.59 -7.05
N LEU A 266 5.39 12.51 -7.79
CA LEU A 266 4.74 13.18 -8.92
C LEU A 266 4.35 12.19 -10.03
N ALA A 267 5.23 11.24 -10.35
CA ALA A 267 4.93 10.17 -11.31
C ALA A 267 3.80 9.26 -10.82
N HIS A 268 3.77 8.95 -9.52
CA HIS A 268 2.72 8.20 -8.84
C HIS A 268 1.36 8.90 -8.98
N GLU A 269 1.26 10.15 -8.55
CA GLU A 269 0.01 10.91 -8.57
C GLU A 269 -0.52 11.12 -10.00
N PHE A 270 0.40 11.24 -10.98
CA PHE A 270 0.01 11.25 -12.38
C PHE A 270 -0.50 9.89 -12.89
N GLY A 271 -0.11 8.77 -12.26
CA GLY A 271 -0.74 7.47 -12.52
C GLY A 271 -2.23 7.49 -12.19
N HIS A 272 -2.59 7.99 -11.00
CA HIS A 272 -3.98 8.17 -10.59
C HIS A 272 -4.72 9.17 -11.47
N ALA A 273 -4.10 10.31 -11.77
CA ALA A 273 -4.70 11.35 -12.61
C ALA A 273 -5.03 10.82 -14.01
N LEU A 274 -4.09 10.12 -14.65
CA LEU A 274 -4.30 9.54 -15.98
C LEU A 274 -5.34 8.42 -15.95
N HIS A 275 -5.33 7.57 -14.94
CA HIS A 275 -6.36 6.54 -14.78
C HIS A 275 -7.75 7.17 -14.71
N SER A 276 -7.95 8.14 -13.83
CA SER A 276 -9.22 8.85 -13.67
C SER A 276 -9.63 9.57 -14.95
N HIS A 277 -8.71 10.29 -15.61
CA HIS A 277 -8.97 11.02 -16.85
C HIS A 277 -9.41 10.09 -17.97
N LEU A 278 -8.67 9.02 -18.23
CA LEU A 278 -8.95 8.06 -19.29
C LEU A 278 -10.27 7.30 -19.05
N ALA A 279 -10.56 6.96 -17.79
CA ALA A 279 -11.83 6.35 -17.42
C ALA A 279 -13.01 7.32 -17.64
N MET A 280 -12.91 8.58 -17.24
CA MET A 280 -13.94 9.60 -17.45
C MET A 280 -14.19 9.88 -18.92
N GLN A 281 -13.15 9.85 -19.76
CA GLN A 281 -13.32 10.02 -21.22
C GLN A 281 -14.03 8.85 -21.87
N ALA A 282 -13.85 7.63 -21.36
CA ALA A 282 -14.34 6.42 -22.00
C ALA A 282 -15.69 5.93 -21.43
N GLN A 283 -16.00 6.26 -20.18
CA GLN A 283 -17.14 5.71 -19.45
C GLN A 283 -18.18 6.80 -19.12
N PRO A 284 -19.48 6.43 -19.06
CA PRO A 284 -20.50 7.32 -18.52
C PRO A 284 -20.35 7.51 -17.01
N TYR A 285 -20.98 8.55 -16.48
CA TYR A 285 -20.97 8.87 -15.04
C TYR A 285 -21.25 7.66 -14.13
N SER A 286 -22.13 6.76 -14.53
CA SER A 286 -22.47 5.57 -13.73
C SER A 286 -21.38 4.49 -13.66
N SER A 287 -20.32 4.60 -14.45
CA SER A 287 -19.31 3.54 -14.60
C SER A 287 -17.87 4.08 -14.73
N PHE A 288 -17.63 5.36 -14.49
CA PHE A 288 -16.27 5.91 -14.66
C PHE A 288 -15.37 5.60 -13.46
N ARG A 289 -15.93 5.51 -12.26
CA ARG A 289 -15.15 5.20 -11.06
C ARG A 289 -14.69 3.74 -11.08
N TYR A 290 -13.41 3.54 -10.99
CA TYR A 290 -12.81 2.23 -10.76
C TYR A 290 -12.77 1.91 -9.26
N VAL A 291 -12.71 0.63 -8.93
CA VAL A 291 -12.63 0.17 -7.53
C VAL A 291 -11.22 0.38 -6.96
N MET A 292 -11.12 0.55 -5.64
CA MET A 292 -9.83 0.78 -4.95
C MET A 292 -8.77 -0.27 -5.25
N PHE A 293 -9.17 -1.52 -5.46
CA PHE A 293 -8.27 -2.60 -5.89
C PHE A 293 -7.41 -2.26 -7.13
N LEU A 294 -7.91 -1.42 -8.03
CA LEU A 294 -7.20 -0.99 -9.25
C LEU A 294 -6.49 0.36 -9.09
N ALA A 295 -6.69 1.05 -7.97
CA ALA A 295 -6.21 2.42 -7.81
C ALA A 295 -4.68 2.50 -7.96
N GLU A 296 -3.95 1.65 -7.23
CA GLU A 296 -2.49 1.68 -7.17
C GLU A 296 -1.78 1.06 -8.39
N VAL A 297 -2.53 0.47 -9.32
CA VAL A 297 -1.91 -0.20 -10.48
C VAL A 297 -1.25 0.80 -11.44
N ALA A 298 -1.88 1.94 -11.66
CA ALA A 298 -1.36 2.95 -12.57
C ALA A 298 -0.21 3.75 -11.96
N SER A 299 -0.35 4.12 -10.69
CA SER A 299 0.65 4.85 -9.93
C SER A 299 1.96 4.07 -9.82
N THR A 300 1.87 2.82 -9.40
CA THR A 300 3.05 1.95 -9.21
C THR A 300 3.69 1.52 -10.54
N ALA A 301 2.91 1.37 -11.63
CA ALA A 301 3.49 1.14 -12.96
C ALA A 301 4.34 2.33 -13.43
N ASN A 302 3.90 3.56 -13.16
CA ASN A 302 4.67 4.76 -13.46
C ASN A 302 5.97 4.82 -12.67
N GLU A 303 5.92 4.53 -11.36
CA GLU A 303 7.11 4.51 -10.50
C GLU A 303 8.13 3.47 -10.99
N MET A 304 7.67 2.27 -11.36
CA MET A 304 8.55 1.22 -11.83
C MET A 304 9.24 1.59 -13.14
N LEU A 305 8.52 2.17 -14.10
CA LEU A 305 9.10 2.65 -15.35
C LEU A 305 10.08 3.81 -15.13
N LEU A 306 9.76 4.72 -14.20
CA LEU A 306 10.68 5.81 -13.81
C LEU A 306 11.95 5.26 -13.16
N SER A 307 11.83 4.32 -12.23
CA SER A 307 12.97 3.68 -11.59
C SER A 307 13.86 2.94 -12.61
N ASP A 308 13.27 2.21 -13.56
CA ASP A 308 14.01 1.53 -14.63
C ASP A 308 14.73 2.54 -15.56
N TYR A 309 14.04 3.64 -15.90
CA TYR A 309 14.63 4.72 -16.70
C TYR A 309 15.85 5.34 -16.05
N LEU A 310 15.79 5.60 -14.75
CA LEU A 310 16.90 6.18 -13.97
C LEU A 310 18.06 5.19 -13.85
N LEU A 311 17.80 3.94 -13.48
CA LEU A 311 18.81 2.90 -13.35
C LEU A 311 19.56 2.64 -14.67
N ALA A 312 18.87 2.76 -15.81
CA ALA A 312 19.51 2.62 -17.14
C ALA A 312 20.42 3.78 -17.53
N ARG A 313 20.39 4.92 -16.81
CA ARG A 313 21.12 6.15 -17.13
C ARG A 313 22.07 6.63 -16.04
N THR A 314 22.06 5.96 -14.89
CA THR A 314 22.94 6.28 -13.76
C THR A 314 24.22 5.50 -13.89
N ASP A 315 25.32 6.22 -14.21
CA ASP A 315 26.67 5.65 -14.30
C ASP A 315 27.42 5.74 -12.96
N ASP A 316 26.97 6.54 -12.02
CA ASP A 316 27.51 6.67 -10.67
C ASP A 316 27.08 5.48 -9.81
N GLU A 317 28.04 4.71 -9.30
CA GLU A 317 27.79 3.48 -8.54
C GLU A 317 27.06 3.75 -7.22
N ALA A 318 27.39 4.85 -6.52
CA ALA A 318 26.73 5.19 -5.26
C ALA A 318 25.27 5.59 -5.48
N GLN A 319 25.01 6.39 -6.50
CA GLN A 319 23.66 6.77 -6.89
C GLN A 319 22.85 5.56 -7.39
N ARG A 320 23.50 4.66 -8.17
CA ARG A 320 22.89 3.41 -8.61
C ARG A 320 22.51 2.51 -7.42
N ALA A 321 23.41 2.35 -6.45
CA ALA A 321 23.16 1.59 -5.24
C ALA A 321 21.99 2.17 -4.43
N ALA A 322 21.89 3.49 -4.30
CA ALA A 322 20.79 4.16 -3.63
C ALA A 322 19.44 3.85 -4.32
N LEU A 323 19.34 3.99 -5.65
CA LEU A 323 18.13 3.67 -6.41
C LEU A 323 17.71 2.20 -6.28
N LEU A 324 18.68 1.27 -6.24
CA LEU A 324 18.40 -0.16 -6.04
C LEU A 324 17.90 -0.44 -4.62
N VAL A 325 18.49 0.21 -3.61
CA VAL A 325 18.04 0.10 -2.22
C VAL A 325 16.62 0.63 -2.06
N GLU A 326 16.29 1.78 -2.65
CA GLU A 326 14.93 2.33 -2.66
C GLU A 326 13.92 1.34 -3.27
N ARG A 327 14.29 0.69 -4.38
CA ARG A 327 13.44 -0.36 -4.99
C ARG A 327 13.24 -1.56 -4.07
N LEU A 328 14.28 -2.00 -3.37
CA LEU A 328 14.16 -3.09 -2.37
C LEU A 328 13.23 -2.69 -1.22
N GLU A 329 13.39 -1.47 -0.70
CA GLU A 329 12.54 -0.94 0.38
C GLU A 329 11.07 -0.80 -0.06
N ALA A 330 10.81 -0.33 -1.27
CA ALA A 330 9.46 -0.24 -1.81
C ALA A 330 8.78 -1.63 -1.86
N ILE A 331 9.48 -2.66 -2.37
CA ILE A 331 8.94 -4.03 -2.42
C ILE A 331 8.82 -4.62 -1.02
N ARG A 332 9.79 -4.42 -0.14
CA ARG A 332 9.75 -4.90 1.24
C ARG A 332 8.56 -4.34 2.01
N THR A 333 8.38 -3.02 1.96
CA THR A 333 7.34 -2.33 2.73
C THR A 333 5.95 -2.51 2.14
N THR A 334 5.83 -2.59 0.81
CA THR A 334 4.54 -2.62 0.12
C THR A 334 4.10 -4.04 -0.24
N ILE A 335 5.00 -4.98 -0.51
CA ILE A 335 4.61 -6.37 -0.78
C ILE A 335 4.78 -7.23 0.47
N PHE A 336 5.99 -7.41 0.99
CA PHE A 336 6.21 -8.35 2.09
C PHE A 336 5.48 -7.91 3.37
N ARG A 337 5.66 -6.66 3.81
CA ARG A 337 5.05 -6.16 5.05
C ARG A 337 3.53 -6.09 4.95
N GLN A 338 2.97 -5.63 3.83
CA GLN A 338 1.52 -5.55 3.68
C GLN A 338 0.87 -6.93 3.55
N THR A 339 1.58 -7.90 2.97
CA THR A 339 1.12 -9.30 2.96
C THR A 339 1.13 -9.90 4.38
N MET A 340 2.15 -9.60 5.19
CA MET A 340 2.16 -9.99 6.61
C MET A 340 0.94 -9.43 7.36
N PHE A 341 0.58 -8.17 7.10
CA PHE A 341 -0.62 -7.56 7.66
C PHE A 341 -1.91 -8.23 7.16
N ALA A 342 -2.01 -8.51 5.86
CA ALA A 342 -3.16 -9.21 5.29
C ALA A 342 -3.32 -10.63 5.86
N GLU A 343 -2.22 -11.31 6.12
CA GLU A 343 -2.22 -12.63 6.75
C GLU A 343 -2.64 -12.55 8.23
N PHE A 344 -2.16 -11.55 8.97
CA PHE A 344 -2.61 -11.28 10.32
C PHE A 344 -4.11 -11.02 10.37
N GLU A 345 -4.60 -10.10 9.54
CA GLU A 345 -6.02 -9.73 9.44
C GLU A 345 -6.89 -10.96 9.12
N ARG A 346 -6.50 -11.76 8.11
CA ARG A 346 -7.20 -13.01 7.78
C ARG A 346 -7.22 -14.00 8.96
N THR A 347 -6.11 -14.13 9.67
CA THR A 347 -6.00 -15.06 10.81
C THR A 347 -6.89 -14.61 11.97
N VAL A 348 -6.91 -13.33 12.28
CA VAL A 348 -7.71 -12.77 13.38
C VAL A 348 -9.22 -12.88 13.11
N HIS A 349 -9.66 -12.62 11.86
CA HIS A 349 -11.04 -12.87 11.45
C HIS A 349 -11.39 -14.37 11.53
N GLY A 350 -10.46 -15.24 11.12
CA GLY A 350 -10.63 -16.70 11.22
C GLY A 350 -10.90 -17.17 12.65
N PHE A 351 -10.25 -16.60 13.65
CA PHE A 351 -10.52 -16.93 15.05
C PHE A 351 -11.99 -16.70 15.41
N VAL A 352 -12.56 -15.55 15.05
CA VAL A 352 -13.98 -15.24 15.32
C VAL A 352 -14.91 -16.13 14.50
N GLU A 353 -14.58 -16.40 13.25
CA GLU A 353 -15.35 -17.28 12.37
C GLU A 353 -15.43 -18.71 12.92
N GLU A 354 -14.38 -19.20 13.56
CA GLU A 354 -14.26 -20.50 14.21
C GLU A 354 -14.78 -20.51 15.66
N GLY A 355 -15.13 -19.34 16.22
CA GLY A 355 -15.63 -19.20 17.58
C GLY A 355 -14.53 -19.15 18.65
N THR A 356 -13.28 -18.87 18.27
CA THR A 356 -12.17 -18.67 19.20
C THR A 356 -12.17 -17.22 19.71
N PRO A 357 -12.25 -17.00 21.05
CA PRO A 357 -12.21 -15.66 21.61
C PRO A 357 -10.86 -14.97 21.36
N ILE A 358 -10.90 -13.73 20.88
CA ILE A 358 -9.71 -12.89 20.71
C ILE A 358 -9.28 -12.32 22.08
N THR A 359 -8.03 -12.54 22.44
CA THR A 359 -7.38 -11.97 23.65
C THR A 359 -6.13 -11.18 23.24
N ALA A 360 -5.64 -10.30 24.10
CA ALA A 360 -4.40 -9.57 23.86
C ALA A 360 -3.20 -10.52 23.66
N ASP A 361 -3.11 -11.57 24.49
CA ASP A 361 -2.04 -12.56 24.38
C ASP A 361 -2.09 -13.30 23.04
N LEU A 362 -3.29 -13.70 22.57
CA LEU A 362 -3.46 -14.37 21.28
C LEU A 362 -3.04 -13.47 20.11
N LEU A 363 -3.40 -12.19 20.13
CA LEU A 363 -3.01 -11.23 19.08
C LEU A 363 -1.50 -11.00 19.07
N GLU A 364 -0.90 -10.79 20.24
CA GLU A 364 0.54 -10.57 20.40
C GLU A 364 1.34 -11.79 19.95
N GLU A 365 0.96 -12.99 20.36
CA GLU A 365 1.59 -14.25 19.93
C GLU A 365 1.45 -14.46 18.43
N THR A 366 0.25 -14.29 17.88
CA THR A 366 0.00 -14.43 16.44
C THR A 366 0.86 -13.46 15.62
N TYR A 367 0.95 -12.19 16.05
CA TYR A 367 1.74 -11.20 15.33
C TYR A 367 3.25 -11.47 15.48
N ARG A 368 3.70 -11.85 16.66
CA ARG A 368 5.09 -12.22 16.94
C ARG A 368 5.55 -13.40 16.09
N ASP A 369 4.70 -14.42 15.92
CA ASP A 369 4.98 -15.57 15.05
C ASP A 369 5.11 -15.15 13.59
N LEU A 370 4.27 -14.24 13.12
CA LEU A 370 4.36 -13.67 11.77
C LEU A 370 5.67 -12.90 11.59
N VAL A 371 6.03 -12.02 12.51
CA VAL A 371 7.29 -11.27 12.49
C VAL A 371 8.48 -12.22 12.40
N SER A 372 8.53 -13.24 13.27
CA SER A 372 9.59 -14.25 13.26
C SER A 372 9.71 -14.98 11.92
N ARG A 373 8.58 -15.38 11.34
CA ARG A 373 8.54 -16.12 10.08
C ARG A 373 8.92 -15.23 8.90
N TYR A 374 8.41 -14.01 8.84
CA TYR A 374 8.66 -13.10 7.72
C TYR A 374 10.10 -12.60 7.69
N TYR A 375 10.66 -12.19 8.83
CA TYR A 375 12.03 -11.65 8.87
C TYR A 375 13.12 -12.74 9.03
N GLY A 376 12.76 -13.92 9.50
CA GLY A 376 13.60 -15.11 9.49
C GLY A 376 14.77 -15.09 10.48
N PRO A 377 15.73 -16.01 10.32
CA PRO A 377 16.76 -16.27 11.33
C PRO A 377 17.81 -15.17 11.49
N GLY A 378 17.87 -14.22 10.56
CA GLY A 378 18.75 -13.03 10.66
C GLY A 378 18.16 -11.89 11.48
N TYR A 379 16.94 -12.07 11.98
CA TYR A 379 16.21 -11.07 12.76
C TYR A 379 16.11 -11.52 14.23
N THR A 380 16.38 -10.61 15.14
CA THR A 380 16.27 -10.85 16.59
C THR A 380 15.01 -10.19 17.13
N LEU A 381 14.10 -11.00 17.67
CA LEU A 381 12.84 -10.53 18.26
C LEU A 381 13.09 -9.84 19.60
N ASP A 382 12.59 -8.61 19.72
CA ASP A 382 12.52 -7.90 21.00
C ASP A 382 11.23 -8.27 21.78
N GLU A 383 11.18 -7.85 23.04
CA GLU A 383 10.10 -8.22 23.98
C GLU A 383 8.71 -7.85 23.44
N HIS A 384 8.57 -6.68 22.81
CA HIS A 384 7.27 -6.13 22.38
C HIS A 384 7.06 -6.11 20.87
N ASP A 385 7.86 -6.83 20.07
CA ASP A 385 7.69 -6.87 18.61
C ASP A 385 6.33 -7.42 18.16
N GLY A 386 5.68 -8.19 19.04
CA GLY A 386 4.31 -8.65 18.84
C GLY A 386 3.24 -7.56 18.92
N MET A 387 3.58 -6.32 19.27
CA MET A 387 2.63 -5.24 19.52
C MET A 387 2.40 -4.29 18.35
N GLU A 388 3.08 -4.47 17.22
CA GLU A 388 2.94 -3.54 16.09
C GLU A 388 1.48 -3.42 15.59
N TRP A 389 0.68 -4.49 15.65
CA TRP A 389 -0.72 -4.46 15.26
C TRP A 389 -1.55 -3.41 16.01
N ALA A 390 -1.16 -3.06 17.23
CA ALA A 390 -1.94 -2.20 18.13
C ALA A 390 -1.99 -0.72 17.71
N TYR A 391 -1.17 -0.27 16.75
CA TYR A 391 -1.24 1.10 16.21
C TYR A 391 -1.53 1.17 14.71
N ILE A 392 -1.84 0.05 14.06
CA ILE A 392 -2.13 0.00 12.63
C ILE A 392 -3.63 0.24 12.39
N PRO A 393 -4.04 1.43 11.91
CA PRO A 393 -5.45 1.75 11.72
C PRO A 393 -6.12 0.88 10.63
N HIS A 394 -5.33 0.37 9.70
CA HIS A 394 -5.82 -0.41 8.57
C HIS A 394 -6.54 -1.70 8.97
N PHE A 395 -6.31 -2.25 10.15
CA PHE A 395 -7.05 -3.41 10.64
C PHE A 395 -8.53 -3.11 10.99
N TYR A 396 -8.90 -1.82 10.96
CA TYR A 396 -10.30 -1.37 11.04
C TYR A 396 -10.91 -1.06 9.67
N TYR A 397 -10.13 -1.18 8.55
CA TYR A 397 -10.51 -0.79 7.20
C TYR A 397 -10.88 -1.98 6.29
N LYS A 398 -11.39 -3.04 6.86
CA LYS A 398 -12.12 -4.08 6.10
C LYS A 398 -11.29 -4.74 4.99
N TYR A 399 -10.19 -5.40 5.35
CA TYR A 399 -9.31 -6.06 4.38
C TYR A 399 -8.74 -5.13 3.31
N TYR A 400 -8.35 -3.92 3.70
CA TYR A 400 -7.78 -2.96 2.74
C TYR A 400 -6.32 -3.26 2.37
N VAL A 401 -5.52 -3.75 3.33
CA VAL A 401 -4.05 -3.79 3.23
C VAL A 401 -3.51 -4.65 2.08
N TYR A 402 -4.22 -5.71 1.67
CA TYR A 402 -3.79 -6.55 0.55
C TYR A 402 -3.71 -5.77 -0.77
N SER A 403 -4.50 -4.70 -0.94
CA SER A 403 -4.55 -3.92 -2.17
C SER A 403 -3.24 -3.16 -2.45
N TYR A 404 -2.48 -2.81 -1.43
CA TYR A 404 -1.14 -2.25 -1.61
C TYR A 404 -0.20 -3.25 -2.30
N ALA A 405 -0.14 -4.48 -1.78
CA ALA A 405 0.73 -5.52 -2.33
C ALA A 405 0.30 -5.94 -3.75
N THR A 406 -1.00 -6.10 -3.99
CA THR A 406 -1.52 -6.46 -5.31
C THR A 406 -1.38 -5.32 -6.32
N GLY A 407 -1.49 -4.07 -5.87
CA GLY A 407 -1.26 -2.88 -6.67
C GLY A 407 0.17 -2.81 -7.19
N LEU A 408 1.16 -2.85 -6.28
CA LEU A 408 2.58 -2.81 -6.66
C LEU A 408 2.98 -4.03 -7.51
N ALA A 409 2.52 -5.23 -7.16
CA ALA A 409 2.81 -6.42 -7.96
C ALA A 409 2.25 -6.32 -9.38
N SER A 410 1.06 -5.73 -9.54
CA SER A 410 0.47 -5.45 -10.86
C SER A 410 1.28 -4.41 -11.62
N GLY A 411 1.70 -3.33 -10.94
CA GLY A 411 2.53 -2.28 -11.54
C GLY A 411 3.86 -2.81 -12.05
N ILE A 412 4.57 -3.61 -11.25
CA ILE A 412 5.81 -4.29 -11.67
C ILE A 412 5.57 -5.18 -12.90
N ALA A 413 4.55 -6.03 -12.85
CA ALA A 413 4.24 -6.93 -13.96
C ALA A 413 3.86 -6.19 -15.25
N ILE A 414 3.15 -5.05 -15.14
CA ILE A 414 2.79 -4.21 -16.28
C ILE A 414 4.03 -3.49 -16.83
N ALA A 415 4.88 -2.92 -15.98
CA ALA A 415 6.12 -2.27 -16.40
C ALA A 415 7.05 -3.26 -17.15
N ASP A 416 7.22 -4.47 -16.62
CA ASP A 416 7.98 -5.55 -17.28
C ASP A 416 7.40 -5.86 -18.66
N ARG A 417 6.08 -6.05 -18.75
CA ARG A 417 5.41 -6.35 -20.02
C ARG A 417 5.52 -5.22 -21.04
N VAL A 418 5.40 -3.97 -20.58
CA VAL A 418 5.57 -2.79 -21.48
C VAL A 418 7.00 -2.74 -22.00
N ARG A 419 7.99 -3.03 -21.16
CA ARG A 419 9.39 -3.08 -21.57
C ARG A 419 9.70 -4.22 -22.54
N GLU A 420 9.12 -5.39 -22.32
CA GLU A 420 9.37 -6.61 -23.12
C GLU A 420 8.60 -6.65 -24.43
N LEU A 421 7.33 -6.24 -24.41
CA LEU A 421 6.38 -6.38 -25.52
C LEU A 421 6.07 -5.04 -26.22
N GLY A 422 6.44 -3.91 -25.61
CA GLY A 422 6.22 -2.57 -26.18
C GLY A 422 4.75 -2.20 -26.34
N GLU A 423 4.42 -1.62 -27.50
CA GLU A 423 3.11 -1.04 -27.78
C GLU A 423 1.90 -1.96 -27.51
N PRO A 424 1.89 -3.27 -27.82
CA PRO A 424 0.76 -4.14 -27.49
C PRO A 424 0.44 -4.20 -25.98
N ALA A 425 1.46 -4.21 -25.13
CA ALA A 425 1.27 -4.20 -23.66
C ALA A 425 0.77 -2.83 -23.19
N ALA A 426 1.31 -1.73 -23.72
CA ALA A 426 0.86 -0.37 -23.45
C ALA A 426 -0.61 -0.14 -23.84
N GLN A 427 -1.03 -0.67 -24.99
CA GLN A 427 -2.44 -0.64 -25.42
C GLN A 427 -3.35 -1.44 -24.49
N GLY A 428 -2.91 -2.62 -24.03
CA GLY A 428 -3.63 -3.44 -23.05
C GLY A 428 -3.82 -2.69 -21.73
N PHE A 429 -2.76 -2.06 -21.22
CA PHE A 429 -2.80 -1.23 -20.04
C PHE A 429 -3.73 -0.02 -20.19
N THR A 430 -3.61 0.74 -21.28
CA THR A 430 -4.52 1.87 -21.58
C THR A 430 -5.98 1.41 -21.67
N SER A 431 -6.23 0.20 -22.21
CA SER A 431 -7.59 -0.39 -22.25
C SER A 431 -8.12 -0.70 -20.84
N MET A 432 -7.26 -1.12 -19.92
CA MET A 432 -7.61 -1.30 -18.50
C MET A 432 -8.00 0.06 -17.88
N LEU A 433 -7.14 1.09 -18.02
CA LEU A 433 -7.37 2.42 -17.46
C LEU A 433 -8.68 3.05 -17.96
N ARG A 434 -9.03 2.84 -19.20
CA ARG A 434 -10.30 3.29 -19.78
C ARG A 434 -11.52 2.53 -19.28
N GLY A 435 -11.30 1.44 -18.54
CA GLY A 435 -12.36 0.53 -18.14
C GLY A 435 -13.31 1.09 -17.10
N GLY A 436 -12.83 1.90 -16.15
CA GLY A 436 -13.63 2.31 -14.99
C GLY A 436 -14.27 1.11 -14.30
N ALA A 437 -15.59 1.11 -14.15
CA ALA A 437 -16.39 -0.03 -13.66
C ALA A 437 -17.18 -0.71 -14.79
N SER A 438 -16.69 -0.69 -16.05
CA SER A 438 -17.38 -1.29 -17.21
C SER A 438 -17.32 -2.83 -17.22
N ALA A 439 -16.44 -3.43 -16.44
CA ALA A 439 -16.29 -4.87 -16.26
C ALA A 439 -15.78 -5.18 -14.85
N PRO A 440 -15.83 -6.45 -14.41
CA PRO A 440 -15.20 -6.86 -13.15
C PRO A 440 -13.70 -6.48 -13.12
N PRO A 441 -13.16 -6.07 -11.96
CA PRO A 441 -11.78 -5.54 -11.88
C PRO A 441 -10.71 -6.54 -12.32
N LEU A 442 -10.88 -7.83 -12.04
CA LEU A 442 -9.95 -8.87 -12.54
C LEU A 442 -10.00 -9.02 -14.06
N GLU A 443 -11.15 -8.80 -14.69
CA GLU A 443 -11.25 -8.81 -16.15
C GLU A 443 -10.53 -7.58 -16.77
N LEU A 444 -10.69 -6.42 -16.13
CA LEU A 444 -9.97 -5.21 -16.55
C LEU A 444 -8.46 -5.41 -16.42
N LEU A 445 -7.99 -5.95 -15.30
CA LEU A 445 -6.58 -6.21 -15.06
C LEU A 445 -5.99 -7.22 -16.06
N ARG A 446 -6.77 -8.24 -16.44
CA ARG A 446 -6.37 -9.20 -17.49
C ARG A 446 -6.19 -8.53 -18.85
N ARG A 447 -6.84 -7.39 -19.17
CA ARG A 447 -6.57 -6.63 -20.40
C ARG A 447 -5.14 -6.09 -20.42
N ALA A 448 -4.61 -5.71 -19.27
CA ALA A 448 -3.20 -5.35 -19.08
C ALA A 448 -2.27 -6.57 -19.03
N GLY A 449 -2.81 -7.78 -19.10
CA GLY A 449 -2.06 -9.04 -19.08
C GLY A 449 -1.70 -9.55 -17.71
N VAL A 450 -2.37 -9.08 -16.65
CA VAL A 450 -2.15 -9.47 -15.25
C VAL A 450 -3.37 -10.23 -14.72
N ASP A 451 -3.14 -11.37 -14.07
CA ASP A 451 -4.17 -12.19 -13.42
C ASP A 451 -3.73 -12.54 -12.00
N LEU A 452 -4.22 -11.79 -11.01
CA LEU A 452 -3.86 -11.97 -9.60
C LEU A 452 -4.48 -13.20 -8.93
N THR A 453 -5.34 -13.94 -9.63
CA THR A 453 -5.76 -15.28 -9.17
C THR A 453 -4.71 -16.35 -9.44
N LYS A 454 -3.60 -15.96 -10.07
CA LYS A 454 -2.43 -16.81 -10.41
C LYS A 454 -1.16 -16.19 -9.84
N PRO A 455 -0.11 -17.00 -9.62
CA PRO A 455 1.13 -16.50 -9.01
C PRO A 455 1.99 -15.62 -9.93
N ASP A 456 1.80 -15.66 -11.25
CA ASP A 456 2.73 -15.09 -12.25
C ASP A 456 3.15 -13.62 -11.96
N ALA A 457 2.20 -12.75 -11.61
CA ALA A 457 2.49 -11.33 -11.34
C ALA A 457 3.27 -11.13 -10.03
N LEU A 458 2.90 -11.90 -9.00
CA LEU A 458 3.61 -11.88 -7.71
C LEU A 458 5.01 -12.48 -7.84
N GLU A 459 5.15 -13.57 -8.58
CA GLU A 459 6.46 -14.16 -8.89
C GLU A 459 7.34 -13.21 -9.71
N ALA A 460 6.76 -12.39 -10.61
CA ALA A 460 7.52 -11.35 -11.30
C ALA A 460 8.10 -10.33 -10.30
N SER A 461 7.32 -9.94 -9.29
CA SER A 461 7.80 -9.04 -8.23
C SER A 461 8.91 -9.69 -7.40
N MET A 462 8.80 -10.99 -7.09
CA MET A 462 9.84 -11.72 -6.38
C MET A 462 11.13 -11.81 -7.21
N ARG A 463 11.03 -12.07 -8.52
CA ARG A 463 12.19 -12.04 -9.44
C ARG A 463 12.82 -10.64 -9.52
N THR A 464 12.02 -9.58 -9.52
CA THR A 464 12.53 -8.19 -9.50
C THR A 464 13.28 -7.92 -8.20
N PHE A 465 12.73 -8.34 -7.06
CA PHE A 465 13.40 -8.22 -5.77
C PHE A 465 14.72 -8.98 -5.73
N GLU A 466 14.74 -10.25 -6.19
CA GLU A 466 15.94 -11.09 -6.26
C GLU A 466 17.03 -10.47 -7.11
N LYS A 467 16.71 -10.05 -8.34
CA LYS A 467 17.66 -9.36 -9.24
C LYS A 467 18.23 -8.09 -8.62
N THR A 468 17.38 -7.33 -7.95
CA THR A 468 17.81 -6.09 -7.29
C THR A 468 18.76 -6.39 -6.12
N LEU A 469 18.48 -7.46 -5.34
CA LEU A 469 19.40 -7.95 -4.31
C LEU A 469 20.75 -8.37 -4.88
N ASP A 470 20.75 -9.13 -5.98
CA ASP A 470 21.98 -9.59 -6.65
C ASP A 470 22.84 -8.39 -7.10
N GLU A 471 22.23 -7.36 -7.69
CA GLU A 471 22.93 -6.16 -8.13
C GLU A 471 23.50 -5.38 -6.94
N VAL A 472 22.75 -5.20 -5.86
CA VAL A 472 23.23 -4.50 -4.65
C VAL A 472 24.40 -5.27 -4.03
N GLU A 473 24.29 -6.59 -3.90
CA GLU A 473 25.39 -7.41 -3.35
C GLU A 473 26.65 -7.36 -4.22
N GLN A 474 26.54 -7.26 -5.54
CA GLN A 474 27.70 -7.12 -6.45
C GLN A 474 28.36 -5.75 -6.28
N LEU A 475 27.60 -4.65 -6.26
CA LEU A 475 28.13 -3.30 -6.06
C LEU A 475 28.84 -3.12 -4.72
N LEU A 476 28.48 -3.90 -3.71
CA LEU A 476 29.04 -3.81 -2.35
C LEU A 476 30.16 -4.81 -2.09
N ALA A 477 30.41 -5.75 -3.03
CA ALA A 477 31.51 -6.71 -2.96
C ALA A 477 32.79 -6.18 -3.60
N GLU A 478 32.71 -5.10 -4.40
CA GLU A 478 33.80 -4.35 -5.02
C GLU A 478 34.26 -3.20 -4.14
#